data_67c9cfed2bb486b08a0f6eb8d1b0f1e2
#
_entry.id   67c9cfed2bb486b08a0f6eb8d1b0f1e2
#
_cell.length_a   1.000
_cell.length_b   1.000
_cell.length_c   1.000
_cell.angle_alpha   90.00
_cell.angle_beta   90.00
_cell.angle_gamma   90.00
#
_symmetry.space_group_name_H-M   'P 1'
#
loop_
_entity.id
_entity.type
_entity.pdbx_description
1 polymer ?
#
loop_
_entity_poly.entity_id
_entity_poly.type
_entity_poly.pdbx_seq_one_letter_code
_entity_poly.pdbx_strand_id
1 'polypeptide(L)'
;MYVNVENVNFDYDKKPILHDINFGMNKGEITGLIGHNVAGKSTMLKLMIKKMKPNNGKIIIGDNDIFSIKRENNPVTFIPDIPVYYEELTVWEHLQFIKALYPENSVTVDSLIREFNLNQHLNKIPSALSKGTLQKLMIALALLRQYDVLLADEPFNGLDPAQTYKFKNTLKNLKKQDKTILISTHLLSLAEDFCDRYIFLYDGRIVEQGTKTEILQKQQMNKETSLEQIYMSLIGEGEHYAGVQKTVMCE
;
A
#
# COMPACT_ATOMS: atom_id res chain seq x y z
N MET A 1 -15.90 -1.56 -9.53
CA MET A 1 -14.61 -1.55 -8.80
C MET A 1 -14.63 -2.68 -7.78
N TYR A 2 -13.49 -3.28 -7.47
CA TYR A 2 -13.41 -4.37 -6.50
C TYR A 2 -13.15 -3.86 -5.07
N VAL A 3 -12.32 -2.83 -4.94
CA VAL A 3 -12.18 -2.06 -3.70
C VAL A 3 -12.83 -0.70 -3.94
N ASN A 4 -13.67 -0.26 -2.99
CA ASN A 4 -14.31 1.04 -3.04
C ASN A 4 -14.22 1.72 -1.67
N VAL A 5 -13.66 2.90 -1.63
CA VAL A 5 -13.52 3.75 -0.44
C VAL A 5 -14.44 4.94 -0.64
N GLU A 6 -15.41 5.14 0.27
CA GLU A 6 -16.49 6.10 0.13
C GLU A 6 -16.55 7.03 1.35
N ASN A 7 -16.33 8.33 1.11
CA ASN A 7 -16.46 9.42 2.08
C ASN A 7 -15.74 9.16 3.42
N VAL A 8 -14.55 8.54 3.35
CA VAL A 8 -13.80 8.16 4.55
C VAL A 8 -13.16 9.38 5.18
N ASN A 9 -13.49 9.61 6.46
CA ASN A 9 -12.88 10.61 7.32
C ASN A 9 -12.25 9.93 8.53
N PHE A 10 -11.11 10.45 8.98
CA PHE A 10 -10.44 9.92 10.17
C PHE A 10 -9.64 10.98 10.92
N ASP A 11 -9.78 10.96 12.26
CA ASP A 11 -9.08 11.85 13.19
C ASP A 11 -8.29 11.03 14.22
N TYR A 12 -7.08 11.48 14.59
CA TYR A 12 -6.40 11.04 15.80
C TYR A 12 -6.65 12.08 16.90
N ASP A 13 -7.32 11.69 17.99
CA ASP A 13 -7.57 12.57 19.15
C ASP A 13 -8.07 13.96 18.77
N LYS A 14 -9.08 14.03 17.89
CA LYS A 14 -9.66 15.25 17.31
C LYS A 14 -8.74 16.03 16.35
N LYS A 15 -7.57 15.48 16.01
CA LYS A 15 -6.73 16.03 14.94
C LYS A 15 -7.09 15.36 13.62
N PRO A 16 -7.73 16.07 12.70
CA PRO A 16 -8.11 15.50 11.40
C PRO A 16 -6.87 15.07 10.59
N ILE A 17 -6.96 13.89 10.01
CA ILE A 17 -5.88 13.30 9.20
C ILE A 17 -6.35 12.93 7.80
N LEU A 18 -7.58 12.42 7.66
CA LEU A 18 -8.15 12.08 6.36
C LEU A 18 -9.49 12.79 6.21
N HIS A 19 -9.68 13.42 5.05
CA HIS A 19 -10.84 14.25 4.76
C HIS A 19 -11.51 13.80 3.47
N ASP A 20 -12.70 13.23 3.59
CA ASP A 20 -13.57 12.85 2.47
C ASP A 20 -12.85 12.05 1.40
N ILE A 21 -12.16 10.99 1.82
CA ILE A 21 -11.40 10.13 0.92
C ILE A 21 -12.35 9.26 0.10
N ASN A 22 -12.24 9.39 -1.23
CA ASN A 22 -13.05 8.68 -2.20
C ASN A 22 -12.17 8.11 -3.32
N PHE A 23 -12.04 6.78 -3.43
CA PHE A 23 -11.35 6.12 -4.54
C PHE A 23 -11.80 4.69 -4.73
N GLY A 24 -11.51 4.16 -5.92
CA GLY A 24 -11.77 2.75 -6.22
C GLY A 24 -10.63 2.09 -6.98
N MET A 25 -10.52 0.77 -6.83
CA MET A 25 -9.53 -0.07 -7.51
C MET A 25 -10.21 -1.26 -8.18
N ASN A 26 -9.72 -1.67 -9.32
CA ASN A 26 -10.21 -2.84 -10.04
C ASN A 26 -9.44 -4.11 -9.65
N LYS A 27 -10.02 -5.29 -9.93
CA LYS A 27 -9.27 -6.54 -9.87
C LYS A 27 -8.12 -6.53 -10.86
N GLY A 28 -7.00 -7.15 -10.47
CA GLY A 28 -5.82 -7.22 -11.34
C GLY A 28 -5.22 -5.86 -11.68
N GLU A 29 -5.26 -4.91 -10.74
CA GLU A 29 -4.71 -3.55 -10.91
C GLU A 29 -3.68 -3.26 -9.82
N ILE A 30 -2.59 -2.62 -10.19
CA ILE A 30 -1.60 -2.09 -9.25
C ILE A 30 -1.81 -0.59 -9.15
N THR A 31 -2.23 -0.11 -7.99
CA THR A 31 -2.47 1.30 -7.70
C THR A 31 -1.38 1.85 -6.80
N GLY A 32 -0.77 2.97 -7.18
CA GLY A 32 0.17 3.73 -6.36
C GLY A 32 -0.56 4.76 -5.50
N LEU A 33 -0.45 4.69 -4.18
CA LEU A 33 -0.88 5.73 -3.25
C LEU A 33 0.30 6.66 -2.98
N ILE A 34 0.30 7.80 -3.63
CA ILE A 34 1.43 8.74 -3.69
C ILE A 34 1.14 9.94 -2.79
N GLY A 35 2.17 10.39 -2.08
CA GLY A 35 2.09 11.58 -1.25
C GLY A 35 3.35 11.72 -0.40
N HIS A 36 3.56 12.91 0.15
CA HIS A 36 4.67 13.16 1.08
C HIS A 36 4.50 12.39 2.42
N ASN A 37 5.55 12.44 3.25
CA ASN A 37 5.53 11.80 4.55
C ASN A 37 4.42 12.27 5.43
N VAL A 38 3.61 12.21 6.05
CA VAL A 38 2.46 12.78 6.79
C VAL A 38 1.20 13.05 5.95
N ALA A 39 1.17 12.77 4.65
CA ALA A 39 -0.03 12.99 3.82
C ALA A 39 -1.25 12.14 4.22
N GLY A 40 -1.07 11.12 5.07
CA GLY A 40 -2.15 10.22 5.50
C GLY A 40 -2.10 8.81 4.89
N LYS A 41 -1.11 8.47 4.05
CA LYS A 41 -0.97 7.17 3.36
C LYS A 41 -1.05 5.98 4.32
N SER A 42 -0.17 5.92 5.32
CA SER A 42 -0.16 4.82 6.31
C SER A 42 -1.42 4.77 7.16
N THR A 43 -2.07 5.93 7.40
CA THR A 43 -3.37 5.98 8.09
C THR A 43 -4.45 5.31 7.24
N MET A 44 -4.52 5.63 5.94
CA MET A 44 -5.45 5.00 5.02
C MET A 44 -5.26 3.48 4.97
N LEU A 45 -4.00 3.01 4.86
CA LEU A 45 -3.69 1.57 4.87
C LEU A 45 -4.11 0.91 6.19
N LYS A 46 -3.89 1.56 7.34
CA LYS A 46 -4.31 1.05 8.66
C LYS A 46 -5.83 0.91 8.79
N LEU A 47 -6.61 1.80 8.18
CA LEU A 47 -8.06 1.66 8.08
C LEU A 47 -8.43 0.45 7.21
N MET A 48 -7.81 0.29 6.05
CA MET A 48 -8.08 -0.81 5.13
C MET A 48 -7.72 -2.19 5.69
N ILE A 49 -6.75 -2.31 6.60
CA ILE A 49 -6.44 -3.57 7.31
C ILE A 49 -7.26 -3.75 8.60
N LYS A 50 -8.21 -2.88 8.90
CA LYS A 50 -9.04 -2.89 10.12
C LYS A 50 -8.25 -2.71 11.42
N LYS A 51 -7.04 -2.11 11.36
CA LYS A 51 -6.28 -1.75 12.57
C LYS A 51 -6.92 -0.56 13.30
N MET A 52 -7.63 0.27 12.55
CA MET A 52 -8.42 1.41 13.03
C MET A 52 -9.76 1.44 12.29
N LYS A 53 -10.73 2.16 12.81
CA LYS A 53 -12.04 2.37 12.19
C LYS A 53 -12.19 3.82 11.78
N PRO A 54 -12.72 4.14 10.58
CA PRO A 54 -12.98 5.53 10.19
C PRO A 54 -14.06 6.17 11.06
N ASN A 55 -14.02 7.49 11.23
CA ASN A 55 -15.07 8.24 11.91
C ASN A 55 -16.37 8.21 11.09
N ASN A 56 -16.25 8.36 9.77
CA ASN A 56 -17.32 8.29 8.80
C ASN A 56 -16.86 7.61 7.52
N GLY A 57 -17.81 7.23 6.68
CA GLY A 57 -17.56 6.59 5.40
C GLY A 57 -17.49 5.07 5.49
N LYS A 58 -17.17 4.43 4.36
CA LYS A 58 -17.13 2.97 4.21
C LYS A 58 -15.92 2.54 3.39
N ILE A 59 -15.46 1.34 3.65
CA ILE A 59 -14.44 0.64 2.87
C ILE A 59 -15.04 -0.69 2.45
N ILE A 60 -15.28 -0.87 1.16
CA ILE A 60 -15.95 -2.02 0.59
C ILE A 60 -14.92 -2.82 -0.20
N ILE A 61 -14.89 -4.14 -0.01
CA ILE A 61 -14.08 -5.08 -0.79
C ILE A 61 -15.02 -6.18 -1.33
N GLY A 62 -15.06 -6.31 -2.66
CA GLY A 62 -16.12 -7.06 -3.31
C GLY A 62 -17.49 -6.41 -3.03
N ASP A 63 -18.38 -7.17 -2.42
CA ASP A 63 -19.72 -6.69 -2.06
C ASP A 63 -19.89 -6.39 -0.56
N ASN A 64 -18.80 -6.44 0.21
CA ASN A 64 -18.88 -6.38 1.66
C ASN A 64 -18.13 -5.18 2.23
N ASP A 65 -18.74 -4.49 3.20
CA ASP A 65 -18.02 -3.57 4.06
C ASP A 65 -16.97 -4.35 4.86
N ILE A 66 -15.71 -3.93 4.77
CA ILE A 66 -14.59 -4.65 5.39
C ILE A 66 -14.78 -4.82 6.90
N PHE A 67 -15.47 -3.90 7.57
CA PHE A 67 -15.73 -3.96 9.01
C PHE A 67 -16.82 -4.97 9.38
N SER A 68 -17.62 -5.43 8.42
CA SER A 68 -18.59 -6.52 8.60
C SER A 68 -17.97 -7.93 8.42
N ILE A 69 -16.83 -8.01 7.72
CA ILE A 69 -16.14 -9.28 7.45
C ILE A 69 -15.47 -9.80 8.74
N LYS A 70 -15.65 -11.08 9.08
CA LYS A 70 -14.92 -11.71 10.19
C LYS A 70 -13.40 -11.74 9.93
N ARG A 71 -12.60 -11.76 11.00
CA ARG A 71 -11.13 -11.73 10.89
C ARG A 71 -10.54 -12.87 10.04
N GLU A 72 -11.06 -14.07 10.22
CA GLU A 72 -10.65 -15.29 9.51
C GLU A 72 -10.89 -15.19 7.98
N ASN A 73 -11.89 -14.43 7.57
CA ASN A 73 -12.27 -14.24 6.16
C ASN A 73 -11.77 -12.92 5.56
N ASN A 74 -10.86 -12.24 6.25
CA ASN A 74 -10.34 -10.96 5.76
C ASN A 74 -9.54 -11.15 4.46
N PRO A 75 -10.01 -10.61 3.32
CA PRO A 75 -9.36 -10.80 2.02
C PRO A 75 -8.11 -9.94 1.85
N VAL A 76 -7.63 -9.28 2.89
CA VAL A 76 -6.50 -8.32 2.83
C VAL A 76 -5.26 -8.90 3.49
N THR A 77 -4.13 -8.84 2.77
CA THR A 77 -2.79 -8.99 3.36
C THR A 77 -2.06 -7.66 3.37
N PHE A 78 -1.06 -7.52 4.23
CA PHE A 78 -0.36 -6.25 4.42
C PHE A 78 1.15 -6.42 4.60
N ILE A 79 1.91 -5.63 3.87
CA ILE A 79 3.36 -5.47 4.04
C ILE A 79 3.58 -4.12 4.74
N PRO A 80 4.01 -4.11 6.01
CA PRO A 80 4.23 -2.88 6.75
C PRO A 80 5.58 -2.23 6.43
N ASP A 81 5.67 -0.89 6.52
CA ASP A 81 6.96 -0.16 6.48
C ASP A 81 7.81 -0.47 7.72
N ILE A 82 7.18 -0.49 8.90
CA ILE A 82 7.85 -0.91 10.15
C ILE A 82 7.55 -2.39 10.36
N PRO A 83 8.57 -3.27 10.29
CA PRO A 83 8.39 -4.71 10.45
C PRO A 83 7.74 -5.09 11.78
N VAL A 84 6.83 -6.06 11.74
CA VAL A 84 6.15 -6.64 12.91
C VAL A 84 6.40 -8.14 12.90
N TYR A 85 7.02 -8.64 13.96
CA TYR A 85 7.43 -10.04 14.09
C TYR A 85 7.42 -10.49 15.56
N TYR A 86 7.53 -11.79 15.77
CA TYR A 86 7.77 -12.38 17.09
C TYR A 86 9.27 -12.43 17.34
N GLU A 87 9.73 -11.87 18.46
CA GLU A 87 11.16 -11.70 18.73
C GLU A 87 11.89 -13.04 18.93
N GLU A 88 11.18 -14.04 19.45
CA GLU A 88 11.72 -15.36 19.78
C GLU A 88 11.74 -16.34 18.61
N LEU A 89 10.97 -16.10 17.56
CA LEU A 89 10.89 -17.01 16.42
C LEU A 89 11.98 -16.71 15.40
N THR A 90 12.60 -17.76 14.88
CA THR A 90 13.52 -17.69 13.73
C THR A 90 12.76 -17.35 12.44
N VAL A 91 13.49 -16.98 11.39
CA VAL A 91 12.92 -16.79 10.04
C VAL A 91 12.14 -18.01 9.58
N TRP A 92 12.70 -19.21 9.76
CA TRP A 92 12.04 -20.47 9.41
C TRP A 92 10.73 -20.67 10.18
N GLU A 93 10.75 -20.48 11.48
CA GLU A 93 9.56 -20.64 12.33
C GLU A 93 8.46 -19.64 11.99
N HIS A 94 8.81 -18.38 11.65
CA HIS A 94 7.83 -17.42 11.15
C HIS A 94 7.15 -17.90 9.86
N LEU A 95 7.93 -18.37 8.90
CA LEU A 95 7.40 -18.85 7.62
C LEU A 95 6.49 -20.07 7.82
N GLN A 96 6.91 -21.03 8.65
CA GLN A 96 6.11 -22.21 8.98
C GLN A 96 4.84 -21.84 9.75
N PHE A 97 4.93 -20.93 10.70
CA PHE A 97 3.78 -20.47 11.48
C PHE A 97 2.70 -19.84 10.59
N ILE A 98 3.08 -18.93 9.71
CA ILE A 98 2.11 -18.31 8.79
C ILE A 98 1.56 -19.35 7.80
N LYS A 99 2.41 -20.23 7.25
CA LYS A 99 1.93 -21.30 6.35
C LYS A 99 0.93 -22.22 7.01
N ALA A 100 1.13 -22.56 8.28
CA ALA A 100 0.21 -23.40 9.05
C ALA A 100 -1.16 -22.73 9.27
N LEU A 101 -1.21 -21.40 9.38
CA LEU A 101 -2.46 -20.64 9.47
C LEU A 101 -3.23 -20.56 8.13
N TYR A 102 -2.52 -20.71 7.01
CA TYR A 102 -3.10 -20.61 5.66
C TYR A 102 -2.67 -21.81 4.80
N PRO A 103 -3.08 -23.04 5.16
CA PRO A 103 -2.63 -24.26 4.48
C PRO A 103 -3.07 -24.32 3.02
N GLU A 104 -4.23 -23.76 2.70
CA GLU A 104 -4.84 -23.76 1.35
C GLU A 104 -4.13 -22.81 0.36
N ASN A 105 -3.27 -21.90 0.81
CA ASN A 105 -2.50 -21.07 -0.10
C ASN A 105 -1.51 -21.95 -0.90
N SER A 106 -1.55 -21.87 -2.21
CA SER A 106 -0.64 -22.62 -3.12
C SER A 106 0.82 -22.19 -3.05
N VAL A 107 1.11 -21.02 -2.50
CA VAL A 107 2.47 -20.51 -2.31
C VAL A 107 3.18 -21.36 -1.26
N THR A 108 4.35 -21.87 -1.59
CA THR A 108 5.15 -22.70 -0.68
C THR A 108 6.23 -21.90 0.03
N VAL A 109 6.57 -22.30 1.24
CA VAL A 109 7.66 -21.69 2.02
C VAL A 109 8.97 -21.77 1.24
N ASP A 110 9.28 -22.90 0.63
CA ASP A 110 10.53 -23.11 -0.14
C ASP A 110 10.62 -22.19 -1.37
N SER A 111 9.50 -21.90 -2.03
CA SER A 111 9.49 -20.98 -3.16
C SER A 111 9.90 -19.57 -2.73
N LEU A 112 9.35 -19.08 -1.62
CA LEU A 112 9.65 -17.75 -1.08
C LEU A 112 11.07 -17.65 -0.52
N ILE A 113 11.56 -18.71 0.13
CA ILE A 113 12.95 -18.76 0.59
C ILE A 113 13.92 -18.56 -0.58
N ARG A 114 13.68 -19.25 -1.71
CA ARG A 114 14.49 -19.09 -2.93
C ARG A 114 14.31 -17.73 -3.58
N GLU A 115 13.09 -17.28 -3.72
CA GLU A 115 12.75 -15.99 -4.37
C GLU A 115 13.41 -14.81 -3.66
N PHE A 116 13.33 -14.78 -2.32
CA PHE A 116 13.86 -13.68 -1.51
C PHE A 116 15.26 -13.93 -0.94
N ASN A 117 15.94 -15.03 -1.36
CA ASN A 117 17.29 -15.39 -0.90
C ASN A 117 17.40 -15.46 0.64
N LEU A 118 16.47 -16.14 1.31
CA LEU A 118 16.42 -16.27 2.76
C LEU A 118 17.20 -17.48 3.31
N ASN A 119 17.76 -18.34 2.45
CA ASN A 119 18.40 -19.62 2.83
C ASN A 119 19.43 -19.48 3.97
N GLN A 120 20.28 -18.44 3.91
CA GLN A 120 21.37 -18.23 4.90
C GLN A 120 20.89 -17.61 6.22
N HIS A 121 19.58 -17.31 6.32
CA HIS A 121 19.01 -16.60 7.44
C HIS A 121 17.97 -17.40 8.22
N LEU A 122 17.66 -18.62 7.81
CA LEU A 122 16.54 -19.42 8.34
C LEU A 122 16.60 -19.63 9.85
N ASN A 123 17.79 -19.84 10.40
CA ASN A 123 18.00 -20.08 11.83
C ASN A 123 18.24 -18.77 12.65
N LYS A 124 18.15 -17.61 12.01
CA LYS A 124 18.31 -16.32 12.70
C LYS A 124 16.97 -15.80 13.16
N ILE A 125 16.97 -15.12 14.32
CA ILE A 125 15.83 -14.31 14.77
C ILE A 125 15.81 -12.98 14.01
N PRO A 126 14.65 -12.34 13.84
CA PRO A 126 14.51 -11.12 13.02
C PRO A 126 15.38 -9.95 13.48
N SER A 127 15.61 -9.80 14.77
CA SER A 127 16.49 -8.75 15.34
C SER A 127 17.95 -8.86 14.90
N ALA A 128 18.39 -10.04 14.43
CA ALA A 128 19.74 -10.29 13.90
C ALA A 128 19.84 -10.08 12.38
N LEU A 129 18.77 -9.65 11.72
CA LEU A 129 18.72 -9.44 10.29
C LEU A 129 19.05 -7.99 9.90
N SER A 130 19.64 -7.82 8.71
CA SER A 130 19.71 -6.47 8.11
C SER A 130 18.31 -5.97 7.74
N LYS A 131 18.14 -4.64 7.66
CA LYS A 131 16.86 -4.01 7.26
C LYS A 131 16.30 -4.62 5.97
N GLY A 132 17.14 -4.80 4.94
CA GLY A 132 16.69 -5.38 3.67
C GLY A 132 16.29 -6.85 3.78
N THR A 133 16.98 -7.65 4.62
CA THR A 133 16.60 -9.05 4.86
C THR A 133 15.30 -9.14 5.66
N LEU A 134 15.11 -8.26 6.62
CA LEU A 134 13.89 -8.18 7.39
C LEU A 134 12.70 -7.77 6.50
N GLN A 135 12.90 -6.82 5.59
CA GLN A 135 11.88 -6.43 4.61
C GLN A 135 11.48 -7.61 3.71
N LYS A 136 12.45 -8.40 3.23
CA LYS A 136 12.18 -9.62 2.45
C LYS A 136 11.37 -10.65 3.25
N LEU A 137 11.64 -10.79 4.54
CA LEU A 137 10.84 -11.65 5.41
C LEU A 137 9.39 -11.13 5.52
N MET A 138 9.18 -9.82 5.73
CA MET A 138 7.82 -9.24 5.78
C MET A 138 7.04 -9.48 4.49
N ILE A 139 7.69 -9.31 3.34
CA ILE A 139 7.08 -9.61 2.04
C ILE A 139 6.70 -11.10 1.96
N ALA A 140 7.62 -12.01 2.29
CA ALA A 140 7.37 -13.44 2.24
C ALA A 140 6.20 -13.85 3.15
N LEU A 141 6.13 -13.34 4.38
CA LEU A 141 5.04 -13.61 5.32
C LEU A 141 3.69 -13.11 4.79
N ALA A 142 3.66 -11.94 4.15
CA ALA A 142 2.44 -11.41 3.55
C ALA A 142 1.94 -12.28 2.38
N LEU A 143 2.84 -12.82 1.56
CA LEU A 143 2.53 -13.66 0.40
C LEU A 143 2.06 -15.09 0.79
N LEU A 144 2.40 -15.57 1.99
CA LEU A 144 1.92 -16.85 2.51
C LEU A 144 0.46 -16.81 2.97
N ARG A 145 -0.12 -15.64 3.16
CA ARG A 145 -1.53 -15.51 3.56
C ARG A 145 -2.45 -15.75 2.37
N GLN A 146 -3.70 -16.09 2.66
CA GLN A 146 -4.76 -16.11 1.65
C GLN A 146 -5.35 -14.69 1.54
N TYR A 147 -5.39 -14.11 0.32
CA TYR A 147 -5.87 -12.75 0.12
C TYR A 147 -6.29 -12.51 -1.34
N ASP A 148 -7.10 -11.47 -1.53
CA ASP A 148 -7.44 -10.89 -2.83
C ASP A 148 -6.85 -9.49 -2.99
N VAL A 149 -6.61 -8.80 -1.87
CA VAL A 149 -6.05 -7.45 -1.83
C VAL A 149 -4.72 -7.47 -1.09
N LEU A 150 -3.66 -7.01 -1.75
CA LEU A 150 -2.34 -6.77 -1.15
C LEU A 150 -2.17 -5.27 -0.92
N LEU A 151 -2.00 -4.88 0.33
CA LEU A 151 -1.62 -3.53 0.71
C LEU A 151 -0.16 -3.52 1.12
N ALA A 152 0.60 -2.52 0.70
CA ALA A 152 2.01 -2.41 1.03
C ALA A 152 2.39 -0.96 1.37
N ASP A 153 2.97 -0.75 2.54
CA ASP A 153 3.43 0.56 3.00
C ASP A 153 4.93 0.66 2.77
N GLU A 154 5.36 1.50 1.81
CA GLU A 154 6.75 1.73 1.42
C GLU A 154 7.57 0.43 1.21
N PRO A 155 7.06 -0.59 0.48
CA PRO A 155 7.61 -1.95 0.50
C PRO A 155 9.00 -2.10 -0.13
N PHE A 156 9.47 -1.10 -0.84
CA PHE A 156 10.80 -1.08 -1.48
C PHE A 156 11.91 -0.55 -0.57
N ASN A 157 11.54 -0.01 0.61
CA ASN A 157 12.51 0.52 1.57
C ASN A 157 13.47 -0.58 2.05
N GLY A 158 14.78 -0.35 1.84
CA GLY A 158 15.83 -1.27 2.24
C GLY A 158 16.11 -2.43 1.29
N LEU A 159 15.37 -2.55 0.17
CA LEU A 159 15.69 -3.50 -0.89
C LEU A 159 16.80 -2.95 -1.79
N ASP A 160 17.75 -3.81 -2.17
CA ASP A 160 18.72 -3.50 -3.21
C ASP A 160 18.06 -3.49 -4.62
N PRO A 161 18.73 -2.96 -5.66
CA PRO A 161 18.14 -2.90 -7.01
C PRO A 161 17.70 -4.26 -7.56
N ALA A 162 18.45 -5.33 -7.28
CA ALA A 162 18.11 -6.68 -7.76
C ALA A 162 16.87 -7.24 -7.07
N GLN A 163 16.73 -6.99 -5.76
CA GLN A 163 15.55 -7.39 -4.99
C GLN A 163 14.33 -6.53 -5.36
N THR A 164 14.53 -5.23 -5.58
CA THR A 164 13.48 -4.33 -6.09
C THR A 164 12.92 -4.84 -7.43
N TYR A 165 13.80 -5.21 -8.37
CA TYR A 165 13.40 -5.77 -9.66
C TYR A 165 12.61 -7.07 -9.51
N LYS A 166 13.09 -8.01 -8.66
CA LYS A 166 12.39 -9.26 -8.38
C LYS A 166 11.01 -9.01 -7.79
N PHE A 167 10.90 -8.14 -6.79
CA PHE A 167 9.63 -7.85 -6.15
C PHE A 167 8.64 -7.16 -7.10
N LYS A 168 9.09 -6.25 -7.98
CA LYS A 168 8.25 -5.69 -9.06
C LYS A 168 7.69 -6.80 -9.96
N ASN A 169 8.49 -7.80 -10.30
CA ASN A 169 8.01 -8.94 -11.11
C ASN A 169 7.00 -9.79 -10.34
N THR A 170 7.21 -10.01 -9.03
CA THR A 170 6.23 -10.68 -8.16
C THR A 170 4.90 -9.95 -8.17
N LEU A 171 4.90 -8.63 -8.01
CA LEU A 171 3.67 -7.81 -8.07
C LEU A 171 2.98 -7.90 -9.43
N LYS A 172 3.74 -7.85 -10.54
CA LYS A 172 3.19 -8.04 -11.90
C LYS A 172 2.58 -9.44 -12.08
N ASN A 173 3.15 -10.47 -11.49
CA ASN A 173 2.60 -11.83 -11.54
C ASN A 173 1.32 -11.95 -10.68
N LEU A 174 1.28 -11.34 -9.50
CA LEU A 174 0.09 -11.28 -8.66
C LEU A 174 -1.07 -10.55 -9.38
N LYS A 175 -0.76 -9.44 -10.06
CA LYS A 175 -1.72 -8.75 -10.92
C LYS A 175 -2.33 -9.67 -11.98
N LYS A 176 -1.52 -10.51 -12.65
CA LYS A 176 -1.99 -11.50 -13.64
C LYS A 176 -2.87 -12.61 -13.03
N GLN A 177 -2.83 -12.77 -11.71
CA GLN A 177 -3.68 -13.67 -10.92
C GLN A 177 -4.89 -12.95 -10.32
N ASP A 178 -5.29 -11.81 -10.92
CA ASP A 178 -6.41 -10.97 -10.49
C ASP A 178 -6.30 -10.43 -9.06
N LYS A 179 -5.08 -10.39 -8.47
CA LYS A 179 -4.87 -9.73 -7.18
C LYS A 179 -4.91 -8.22 -7.33
N THR A 180 -5.64 -7.56 -6.46
CA THR A 180 -5.71 -6.10 -6.37
C THR A 180 -4.62 -5.59 -5.45
N ILE A 181 -3.82 -4.63 -5.89
CA ILE A 181 -2.60 -4.22 -5.16
C ILE A 181 -2.60 -2.71 -4.95
N LEU A 182 -2.45 -2.26 -3.70
CA LEU A 182 -2.24 -0.86 -3.35
C LEU A 182 -0.88 -0.71 -2.67
N ILE A 183 -0.05 0.14 -3.23
CA ILE A 183 1.30 0.40 -2.72
C ILE A 183 1.42 1.88 -2.36
N SER A 184 1.69 2.18 -1.10
CA SER A 184 2.11 3.52 -0.73
C SER A 184 3.57 3.71 -1.06
N THR A 185 3.91 4.85 -1.65
CA THR A 185 5.31 5.21 -1.88
C THR A 185 5.47 6.72 -2.07
N HIS A 186 6.66 7.20 -1.75
CA HIS A 186 7.14 8.54 -2.11
C HIS A 186 8.14 8.50 -3.28
N LEU A 187 8.49 7.29 -3.76
CA LEU A 187 9.41 7.07 -4.89
C LEU A 187 8.63 7.07 -6.21
N LEU A 188 8.39 8.25 -6.76
CA LEU A 188 7.53 8.48 -7.91
C LEU A 188 8.03 7.79 -9.18
N SER A 189 9.33 7.92 -9.49
CA SER A 189 9.95 7.26 -10.62
C SER A 189 9.81 5.74 -10.57
N LEU A 190 9.91 5.16 -9.36
CA LEU A 190 9.71 3.73 -9.17
C LEU A 190 8.24 3.33 -9.42
N ALA A 191 7.27 4.10 -8.90
CA ALA A 191 5.84 3.84 -9.09
C ALA A 191 5.45 3.93 -10.57
N GLU A 192 6.03 4.87 -11.31
CA GLU A 192 5.78 5.09 -12.74
C GLU A 192 6.08 3.86 -13.61
N ASP A 193 7.06 3.04 -13.20
CA ASP A 193 7.49 1.86 -13.95
C ASP A 193 6.52 0.67 -13.92
N PHE A 194 5.61 0.60 -12.91
CA PHE A 194 4.83 -0.63 -12.74
C PHE A 194 3.40 -0.42 -12.23
N CYS A 195 3.02 0.76 -11.74
CA CYS A 195 1.63 1.04 -11.36
C CYS A 195 0.78 1.36 -12.59
N ASP A 196 -0.46 0.90 -12.57
CA ASP A 196 -1.45 1.15 -13.61
C ASP A 196 -2.23 2.44 -13.35
N ARG A 197 -2.45 2.73 -12.09
CA ARG A 197 -3.27 3.85 -11.60
C ARG A 197 -2.58 4.51 -10.41
N TYR A 198 -2.88 5.77 -10.19
CA TYR A 198 -2.29 6.60 -9.14
C TYR A 198 -3.37 7.31 -8.35
N ILE A 199 -3.14 7.45 -7.05
CA ILE A 199 -3.93 8.26 -6.13
C ILE A 199 -2.96 9.22 -5.47
N PHE A 200 -3.08 10.50 -5.75
CA PHE A 200 -2.26 11.54 -5.14
C PHE A 200 -2.92 12.07 -3.89
N LEU A 201 -2.29 11.81 -2.75
CA LEU A 201 -2.76 12.21 -1.43
C LEU A 201 -1.90 13.37 -0.90
N TYR A 202 -2.54 14.49 -0.57
CA TYR A 202 -1.91 15.68 -0.02
C TYR A 202 -2.75 16.22 1.13
N ASP A 203 -2.14 16.46 2.30
CA ASP A 203 -2.81 16.95 3.52
C ASP A 203 -4.14 16.26 3.82
N GLY A 204 -4.14 14.92 3.76
CA GLY A 204 -5.31 14.11 4.06
C GLY A 204 -6.42 14.15 3.02
N ARG A 205 -6.19 14.70 1.82
CA ARG A 205 -7.16 14.78 0.72
C ARG A 205 -6.60 14.15 -0.55
N ILE A 206 -7.46 13.54 -1.35
CA ILE A 206 -7.09 13.14 -2.71
C ILE A 206 -7.15 14.38 -3.59
N VAL A 207 -6.00 14.80 -4.11
CA VAL A 207 -5.89 15.94 -5.01
C VAL A 207 -6.07 15.53 -6.47
N GLU A 208 -5.70 14.30 -6.83
CA GLU A 208 -5.93 13.74 -8.16
C GLU A 208 -5.87 12.20 -8.11
N GLN A 209 -6.57 11.53 -9.04
CA GLN A 209 -6.51 10.09 -9.20
C GLN A 209 -6.83 9.67 -10.63
N GLY A 210 -6.21 8.59 -11.09
CA GLY A 210 -6.42 8.05 -12.43
C GLY A 210 -5.23 7.26 -12.94
N THR A 211 -5.33 6.77 -14.18
CA THR A 211 -4.16 6.34 -14.95
C THR A 211 -3.31 7.56 -15.30
N LYS A 212 -2.03 7.37 -15.60
CA LYS A 212 -1.16 8.48 -16.02
C LYS A 212 -1.78 9.25 -17.20
N THR A 213 -2.33 8.56 -18.17
CA THR A 213 -2.96 9.17 -19.35
C THR A 213 -4.19 10.02 -18.97
N GLU A 214 -5.08 9.53 -18.11
CA GLU A 214 -6.25 10.26 -17.62
C GLU A 214 -5.85 11.55 -16.91
N ILE A 215 -4.83 11.46 -16.02
CA ILE A 215 -4.33 12.62 -15.27
C ILE A 215 -3.70 13.65 -16.19
N LEU A 216 -2.84 13.24 -17.13
CA LEU A 216 -2.21 14.16 -18.09
C LEU A 216 -3.25 14.89 -18.95
N GLN A 217 -4.30 14.18 -19.41
CA GLN A 217 -5.38 14.80 -20.19
C GLN A 217 -6.16 15.84 -19.35
N LYS A 218 -6.50 15.49 -18.10
CA LYS A 218 -7.25 16.36 -17.19
C LYS A 218 -6.46 17.62 -16.83
N GLN A 219 -5.15 17.46 -16.59
CA GLN A 219 -4.22 18.55 -16.24
C GLN A 219 -3.65 19.27 -17.48
N GLN A 220 -4.07 18.91 -18.69
CA GLN A 220 -3.59 19.50 -19.96
C GLN A 220 -2.06 19.45 -20.12
N MET A 221 -1.44 18.38 -19.62
CA MET A 221 0.00 18.16 -19.64
C MET A 221 0.45 17.34 -20.85
N ASN A 222 1.73 17.46 -21.22
CA ASN A 222 2.33 16.66 -22.28
C ASN A 222 2.44 15.17 -21.90
N LYS A 223 2.37 14.27 -22.89
CA LYS A 223 2.49 12.83 -22.69
C LYS A 223 3.81 12.38 -22.05
N GLU A 224 4.87 13.16 -22.22
CA GLU A 224 6.21 12.89 -21.69
C GLU A 224 6.41 13.41 -20.26
N THR A 225 5.42 14.11 -19.68
CA THR A 225 5.49 14.61 -18.31
C THR A 225 5.65 13.44 -17.33
N SER A 226 6.67 13.50 -16.48
CA SER A 226 6.91 12.47 -15.47
C SER A 226 5.90 12.56 -14.31
N LEU A 227 5.77 11.45 -13.55
CA LEU A 227 4.94 11.45 -12.34
C LEU A 227 5.39 12.50 -11.31
N GLU A 228 6.69 12.76 -11.26
CA GLU A 228 7.27 13.79 -10.38
C GLU A 228 6.81 15.19 -10.77
N GLN A 229 6.82 15.50 -12.08
CA GLN A 229 6.32 16.77 -12.58
C GLN A 229 4.82 16.95 -12.35
N ILE A 230 4.03 15.88 -12.55
CA ILE A 230 2.59 15.87 -12.22
C ILE A 230 2.40 16.19 -10.74
N TYR A 231 3.11 15.47 -9.85
CA TYR A 231 2.99 15.66 -8.41
C TYR A 231 3.35 17.08 -7.98
N MET A 232 4.45 17.64 -8.50
CA MET A 232 4.87 19.01 -8.19
C MET A 232 3.84 20.06 -8.61
N SER A 233 3.23 19.87 -9.78
CA SER A 233 2.14 20.76 -10.24
C SER A 233 0.92 20.69 -9.32
N LEU A 234 0.50 19.47 -8.94
CA LEU A 234 -0.66 19.27 -8.05
C LEU A 234 -0.47 19.87 -6.66
N ILE A 235 0.76 19.83 -6.11
CA ILE A 235 1.08 20.45 -4.81
C ILE A 235 1.11 21.97 -4.92
N GLY A 236 1.71 22.55 -5.98
CA GLY A 236 1.73 23.99 -6.19
C GLY A 236 0.32 24.59 -6.24
N GLU A 237 -0.63 23.91 -6.85
CA GLU A 237 -2.06 24.29 -6.79
C GLU A 237 -2.68 24.03 -5.41
N GLY A 238 -2.22 23.00 -4.68
CA GLY A 238 -2.67 22.70 -3.32
C GLY A 238 -2.34 23.76 -2.28
N GLU A 239 -1.21 24.45 -2.41
CA GLU A 239 -0.84 25.59 -1.56
C GLU A 239 -1.80 26.77 -1.75
N HIS A 240 -2.36 26.95 -2.95
CA HIS A 240 -3.39 27.95 -3.20
C HIS A 240 -4.72 27.60 -2.50
N TYR A 241 -5.12 26.32 -2.45
CA TYR A 241 -6.35 25.91 -1.77
C TYR A 241 -6.26 26.02 -0.24
N ALA A 242 -5.12 25.72 0.37
CA ALA A 242 -4.89 25.86 1.81
C ALA A 242 -4.84 27.35 2.24
N GLY A 243 -4.37 28.24 1.36
CA GLY A 243 -4.33 29.68 1.60
C GLY A 243 -5.72 30.34 1.61
N VAL A 244 -6.61 29.90 0.71
CA VAL A 244 -7.98 30.48 0.60
C VAL A 244 -8.85 30.12 1.81
N GLN A 245 -8.70 28.95 2.41
CA GLN A 245 -9.47 28.59 3.62
C GLN A 245 -8.97 29.29 4.89
N LYS A 246 -7.71 29.71 4.97
CA LYS A 246 -7.22 30.52 6.10
C LYS A 246 -7.72 31.96 6.08
N THR A 247 -8.04 32.50 4.91
CA THR A 247 -8.51 33.89 4.75
C THR A 247 -10.02 34.03 5.07
N VAL A 248 -10.80 32.96 4.96
CA VAL A 248 -12.25 32.98 5.22
C VAL A 248 -12.62 32.78 6.71
N MET A 249 -11.64 32.37 7.56
CA MET A 249 -11.87 32.22 9.01
C MET A 249 -11.42 33.41 9.88
N CYS A 250 -11.04 34.52 9.26
CA CYS A 250 -10.63 35.77 9.97
C CYS A 250 -11.47 36.99 9.63
N GLU A 251 -12.73 36.81 9.22
CA GLU A 251 -13.73 37.89 9.15
C GLU A 251 -14.93 37.58 10.02
#